data_4c87cc4781789527e8a9bd0a93d58a73
#
_entry.id   4c87cc4781789527e8a9bd0a93d58a73
#
_cell.length_a   1.000
_cell.length_b   1.000
_cell.length_c   1.000
_cell.angle_alpha   90.00
_cell.angle_beta   90.00
_cell.angle_gamma   90.00
#
_symmetry.space_group_name_H-M   'P 1'
#
loop_
_entity.id
_entity.type
_entity.pdbx_description
1 polymer ?
#
loop_
_entity_poly.entity_id
_entity_poly.type
_entity_poly.pdbx_seq_one_letter_code
_entity_poly.pdbx_strand_id
1 'polypeptide(L)'
;MKTVFLRLQHALDVTRRADFLAPLALRLYLAPVFWMAGSQKLADMPATIEWFGNPDWGLGLPFPELLAWLAALSEAGGAVLLLCGLAVRWISLPLMVTMLVAIFAVHWPNGWQAIADPSAPFANAQVLEAGEKLARAREILREYGNYDWLTSSGSFAIVNNGIEFAATYLVMLLALFFGGAGKCLSADFWIAQKLR
;
A
#
# COMPACT_ATOMS: atom_id res chain seq x y z
N MET A 1 31.21 22.00 -21.83
CA MET A 1 29.98 21.26 -21.52
C MET A 1 30.23 19.82 -21.05
N LYS A 2 30.97 18.97 -21.78
CA LYS A 2 31.27 17.56 -21.36
C LYS A 2 31.88 17.46 -19.95
N THR A 3 32.86 18.33 -19.62
CA THR A 3 33.58 18.28 -18.33
C THR A 3 32.68 18.65 -17.14
N VAL A 4 31.74 19.57 -17.32
CA VAL A 4 30.77 19.96 -16.27
C VAL A 4 29.77 18.81 -16.06
N PHE A 5 29.27 18.21 -17.13
CA PHE A 5 28.37 17.06 -17.06
C PHE A 5 29.03 15.87 -16.33
N LEU A 6 30.29 15.54 -16.66
CA LEU A 6 31.01 14.46 -16.01
C LEU A 6 31.25 14.71 -14.51
N ARG A 7 31.55 15.97 -14.11
CA ARG A 7 31.69 16.34 -12.69
C ARG A 7 30.35 16.20 -11.94
N LEU A 8 29.24 16.63 -12.54
CA LEU A 8 27.91 16.45 -11.95
C LEU A 8 27.53 14.98 -11.84
N GLN A 9 27.81 14.18 -12.88
CA GLN A 9 27.58 12.74 -12.84
C GLN A 9 28.41 12.06 -11.74
N HIS A 10 29.70 12.41 -11.61
CA HIS A 10 30.54 11.89 -10.54
C HIS A 10 30.04 12.28 -9.15
N ALA A 11 29.56 13.51 -8.96
CA ALA A 11 28.95 13.95 -7.70
C ALA A 11 27.68 13.12 -7.38
N LEU A 12 26.85 12.82 -8.38
CA LEU A 12 25.71 11.93 -8.21
C LEU A 12 26.13 10.49 -7.88
N ASP A 13 27.19 9.97 -8.50
CA ASP A 13 27.68 8.62 -8.22
C ASP A 13 28.17 8.46 -6.76
N VAL A 14 28.67 9.52 -6.13
CA VAL A 14 29.03 9.51 -4.71
C VAL A 14 27.81 9.24 -3.82
N THR A 15 26.61 9.69 -4.21
CA THR A 15 25.37 9.45 -3.45
C THR A 15 24.99 7.97 -3.40
N ARG A 16 25.49 7.13 -4.32
CA ARG A 16 25.29 5.67 -4.31
C ARG A 16 25.84 4.98 -3.06
N ARG A 17 26.69 5.65 -2.28
CA ARG A 17 27.12 5.16 -0.96
C ARG A 17 25.93 5.02 0.01
N ALA A 18 24.87 5.79 -0.21
CA ALA A 18 23.65 5.79 0.58
C ALA A 18 22.52 4.97 -0.07
N ASP A 19 22.84 4.08 -1.03
CA ASP A 19 21.85 3.27 -1.77
C ASP A 19 20.98 2.38 -0.85
N PHE A 20 21.47 2.07 0.35
CA PHE A 20 20.74 1.31 1.36
C PHE A 20 19.52 2.05 1.93
N LEU A 21 19.46 3.38 1.81
CA LEU A 21 18.35 4.19 2.33
C LEU A 21 17.03 3.90 1.59
N ALA A 22 17.08 3.65 0.28
CA ALA A 22 15.88 3.39 -0.51
C ALA A 22 15.16 2.10 -0.06
N PRO A 23 15.79 0.92 -0.02
CA PRO A 23 15.13 -0.28 0.46
C PRO A 23 14.76 -0.19 1.96
N LEU A 24 15.52 0.52 2.78
CA LEU A 24 15.16 0.77 4.17
C LEU A 24 13.86 1.58 4.27
N ALA A 25 13.77 2.69 3.55
CA ALA A 25 12.57 3.53 3.55
C ALA A 25 11.33 2.77 3.06
N LEU A 26 11.46 1.99 1.98
CA LEU A 26 10.38 1.14 1.47
C LEU A 26 9.90 0.14 2.52
N ARG A 27 10.80 -0.53 3.22
CA ARG A 27 10.47 -1.49 4.29
C ARG A 27 9.77 -0.82 5.47
N LEU A 28 10.31 0.32 5.93
CA LEU A 28 9.74 1.08 7.05
C LEU A 28 8.36 1.66 6.72
N TYR A 29 8.11 1.99 5.46
CA TYR A 29 6.80 2.45 5.00
C TYR A 29 5.80 1.29 4.91
N LEU A 30 6.20 0.17 4.30
CA LEU A 30 5.30 -0.97 4.08
C LEU A 30 4.99 -1.77 5.36
N ALA A 31 5.93 -1.83 6.30
CA ALA A 31 5.75 -2.61 7.53
C ALA A 31 4.49 -2.20 8.32
N PRO A 32 4.24 -0.93 8.68
CA PRO A 32 3.01 -0.54 9.36
C PRO A 32 1.76 -0.76 8.52
N VAL A 33 1.82 -0.58 7.19
CA VAL A 33 0.69 -0.82 6.29
C VAL A 33 0.24 -2.28 6.37
N PHE A 34 1.16 -3.22 6.19
CA PHE A 34 0.86 -4.65 6.24
C PHE A 34 0.55 -5.14 7.66
N TRP A 35 1.18 -4.55 8.68
CA TRP A 35 0.83 -4.86 10.07
C TRP A 35 -0.63 -4.52 10.37
N MET A 36 -1.09 -3.34 10.00
CA MET A 36 -2.48 -2.93 10.20
C MET A 36 -3.45 -3.84 9.44
N ALA A 37 -3.18 -4.14 8.18
CA ALA A 37 -4.02 -5.01 7.38
C ALA A 37 -4.08 -6.44 7.92
N GLY A 38 -2.94 -7.03 8.24
CA GLY A 38 -2.86 -8.39 8.76
C GLY A 38 -3.40 -8.54 10.18
N SER A 39 -3.10 -7.59 11.07
CA SER A 39 -3.61 -7.63 12.45
C SER A 39 -5.12 -7.46 12.53
N GLN A 40 -5.72 -6.62 11.69
CA GLN A 40 -7.17 -6.50 11.60
C GLN A 40 -7.84 -7.80 11.17
N LYS A 41 -7.29 -8.49 10.14
CA LYS A 41 -7.78 -9.80 9.71
C LYS A 41 -7.66 -10.86 10.82
N LEU A 42 -6.54 -10.86 11.54
CA LEU A 42 -6.31 -11.78 12.66
C LEU A 42 -7.22 -11.50 13.86
N ALA A 43 -7.60 -10.25 14.09
CA ALA A 43 -8.45 -9.86 15.21
C ALA A 43 -9.89 -10.39 15.07
N ASP A 44 -10.39 -10.53 13.82
CA ASP A 44 -11.69 -11.13 13.53
C ASP A 44 -11.57 -12.07 12.33
N MET A 45 -10.96 -13.21 12.56
CA MET A 45 -10.77 -14.22 11.52
C MET A 45 -12.09 -14.82 11.01
N PRO A 46 -13.11 -15.08 11.85
CA PRO A 46 -14.40 -15.55 11.35
C PRO A 46 -15.03 -14.59 10.34
N ALA A 47 -15.11 -13.29 10.63
CA ALA A 47 -15.64 -12.30 9.69
C ALA A 47 -14.75 -12.18 8.44
N THR A 48 -13.44 -12.31 8.56
CA THR A 48 -12.51 -12.33 7.43
C THR A 48 -12.78 -13.52 6.51
N ILE A 49 -12.94 -14.71 7.05
CA ILE A 49 -13.26 -15.93 6.28
C ILE A 49 -14.59 -15.78 5.57
N GLU A 50 -15.60 -15.28 6.26
CA GLU A 50 -16.92 -15.02 5.68
C GLU A 50 -16.83 -14.04 4.51
N TRP A 51 -16.10 -12.93 4.67
CA TRP A 51 -15.90 -11.95 3.60
C TRP A 51 -15.13 -12.54 2.41
N PHE A 52 -14.13 -13.38 2.64
CA PHE A 52 -13.39 -14.07 1.57
C PHE A 52 -14.27 -15.02 0.76
N GLY A 53 -15.23 -15.69 1.42
CA GLY A 53 -16.06 -16.73 0.80
C GLY A 53 -17.39 -16.25 0.24
N ASN A 54 -17.92 -15.14 0.71
CA ASN A 54 -19.27 -14.69 0.32
C ASN A 54 -19.26 -14.09 -1.09
N PRO A 55 -20.08 -14.63 -2.03
CA PRO A 55 -20.12 -14.13 -3.41
C PRO A 55 -20.95 -12.85 -3.58
N ASP A 56 -21.86 -12.53 -2.64
CA ASP A 56 -22.79 -11.41 -2.79
C ASP A 56 -22.21 -10.08 -2.31
N TRP A 57 -21.46 -10.11 -1.19
CA TRP A 57 -20.91 -8.89 -0.59
C TRP A 57 -19.42 -9.02 -0.23
N GLY A 58 -18.80 -10.14 -0.53
CA GLY A 58 -17.39 -10.41 -0.29
C GLY A 58 -16.62 -10.71 -1.58
N LEU A 59 -15.59 -11.54 -1.47
CA LEU A 59 -14.71 -11.86 -2.60
C LEU A 59 -15.17 -13.10 -3.40
N GLY A 60 -16.04 -13.95 -2.85
CA GLY A 60 -16.50 -15.20 -3.49
C GLY A 60 -15.36 -16.17 -3.83
N LEU A 61 -14.25 -16.15 -3.06
CA LEU A 61 -13.08 -16.98 -3.35
C LEU A 61 -13.29 -18.44 -2.96
N PRO A 62 -12.73 -19.41 -3.71
CA PRO A 62 -12.69 -20.79 -3.29
C PRO A 62 -11.77 -20.95 -2.08
N PHE A 63 -12.05 -21.92 -1.20
CA PHE A 63 -11.25 -22.21 0.01
C PHE A 63 -11.03 -20.96 0.90
N PRO A 64 -12.10 -20.24 1.30
CA PRO A 64 -11.97 -18.94 1.96
C PRO A 64 -11.18 -19.00 3.26
N GLU A 65 -11.33 -20.05 4.05
CA GLU A 65 -10.58 -20.24 5.30
C GLU A 65 -9.06 -20.28 5.03
N LEU A 66 -8.61 -21.10 4.09
CA LEU A 66 -7.19 -21.20 3.73
C LEU A 66 -6.64 -19.88 3.23
N LEU A 67 -7.37 -19.22 2.31
CA LEU A 67 -6.92 -17.97 1.71
C LEU A 67 -6.91 -16.81 2.71
N ALA A 68 -7.88 -16.73 3.62
CA ALA A 68 -7.92 -15.73 4.68
C ALA A 68 -6.72 -15.87 5.64
N TRP A 69 -6.43 -17.11 6.08
CA TRP A 69 -5.25 -17.37 6.92
C TRP A 69 -3.95 -17.06 6.18
N LEU A 70 -3.79 -17.47 4.93
CA LEU A 70 -2.59 -17.16 4.13
C LEU A 70 -2.40 -15.65 3.97
N ALA A 71 -3.46 -14.90 3.68
CA ALA A 71 -3.39 -13.45 3.55
C ALA A 71 -3.02 -12.79 4.89
N ALA A 72 -3.72 -13.11 5.97
CA ALA A 72 -3.49 -12.51 7.28
C ALA A 72 -2.08 -12.79 7.81
N LEU A 73 -1.60 -14.04 7.70
CA LEU A 73 -0.26 -14.42 8.14
C LEU A 73 0.84 -13.84 7.25
N SER A 74 0.60 -13.77 5.92
CA SER A 74 1.55 -13.13 5.00
C SER A 74 1.69 -11.65 5.31
N GLU A 75 0.60 -10.94 5.57
CA GLU A 75 0.60 -9.51 5.86
C GLU A 75 1.22 -9.24 7.25
N ALA A 76 0.73 -9.86 8.32
CA ALA A 76 1.24 -9.63 9.67
C ALA A 76 2.69 -10.12 9.83
N GLY A 77 2.99 -11.35 9.39
CA GLY A 77 4.34 -11.91 9.41
C GLY A 77 5.28 -11.16 8.47
N GLY A 78 4.78 -10.78 7.30
CA GLY A 78 5.51 -9.98 6.31
C GLY A 78 5.91 -8.62 6.84
N ALA A 79 5.04 -7.95 7.58
CA ALA A 79 5.34 -6.68 8.23
C ALA A 79 6.56 -6.79 9.17
N VAL A 80 6.61 -7.83 9.99
CA VAL A 80 7.73 -8.10 10.91
C VAL A 80 9.02 -8.40 10.13
N LEU A 81 8.94 -9.23 9.08
CA LEU A 81 10.09 -9.59 8.26
C LEU A 81 10.62 -8.38 7.48
N LEU A 82 9.74 -7.53 6.95
CA LEU A 82 10.11 -6.27 6.30
C LEU A 82 10.81 -5.32 7.29
N LEU A 83 10.28 -5.17 8.51
CA LEU A 83 10.86 -4.32 9.53
C LEU A 83 12.29 -4.77 9.88
N CYS A 84 12.47 -6.07 10.13
CA CYS A 84 13.77 -6.66 10.44
C CYS A 84 14.72 -6.72 9.23
N GLY A 85 14.21 -6.60 8.01
CA GLY A 85 14.98 -6.81 6.79
C GLY A 85 15.42 -8.26 6.60
N LEU A 86 14.58 -9.21 7.00
CA LEU A 86 14.84 -10.64 6.94
C LEU A 86 13.98 -11.30 5.86
N ALA A 87 14.62 -12.12 5.02
CA ALA A 87 13.97 -12.83 3.91
C ALA A 87 13.11 -11.92 3.01
N VAL A 88 13.54 -10.66 2.81
CA VAL A 88 12.75 -9.59 2.17
C VAL A 88 12.28 -9.99 0.78
N ARG A 89 13.15 -10.58 -0.03
CA ARG A 89 12.77 -11.03 -1.38
C ARG A 89 11.71 -12.14 -1.36
N TRP A 90 11.80 -13.05 -0.39
CA TRP A 90 10.86 -14.16 -0.26
C TRP A 90 9.49 -13.68 0.21
N ILE A 91 9.46 -12.85 1.25
CA ILE A 91 8.18 -12.35 1.77
C ILE A 91 7.49 -11.36 0.83
N SER A 92 8.25 -10.68 -0.05
CA SER A 92 7.65 -9.83 -1.07
C SER A 92 6.73 -10.60 -2.03
N LEU A 93 6.99 -11.89 -2.29
CA LEU A 93 6.15 -12.70 -3.18
C LEU A 93 4.71 -12.85 -2.68
N PRO A 94 4.44 -13.42 -1.49
CA PRO A 94 3.08 -13.51 -1.00
C PRO A 94 2.44 -12.15 -0.77
N LEU A 95 3.17 -11.11 -0.36
CA LEU A 95 2.65 -9.76 -0.25
C LEU A 95 2.27 -9.15 -1.61
N MET A 96 3.01 -9.43 -2.68
CA MET A 96 2.60 -9.03 -4.03
C MET A 96 1.33 -9.76 -4.47
N VAL A 97 1.16 -11.03 -4.11
CA VAL A 97 -0.09 -11.76 -4.38
C VAL A 97 -1.27 -11.12 -3.66
N THR A 98 -1.13 -10.75 -2.39
CA THR A 98 -2.22 -10.03 -1.67
C THR A 98 -2.54 -8.70 -2.33
N MET A 99 -1.56 -7.95 -2.84
CA MET A 99 -1.78 -6.70 -3.57
C MET A 99 -2.48 -6.94 -4.92
N LEU A 100 -2.13 -7.99 -5.65
CA LEU A 100 -2.82 -8.34 -6.89
C LEU A 100 -4.29 -8.71 -6.63
N VAL A 101 -4.57 -9.50 -5.58
CA VAL A 101 -5.94 -9.79 -5.16
C VAL A 101 -6.68 -8.51 -4.78
N ALA A 102 -6.05 -7.62 -4.00
CA ALA A 102 -6.63 -6.33 -3.65
C ALA A 102 -6.95 -5.47 -4.89
N ILE A 103 -6.06 -5.41 -5.87
CA ILE A 103 -6.28 -4.69 -7.12
C ILE A 103 -7.47 -5.28 -7.88
N PHE A 104 -7.43 -6.57 -8.20
CA PHE A 104 -8.36 -7.14 -9.16
C PHE A 104 -9.70 -7.60 -8.55
N ALA A 105 -9.70 -8.09 -7.32
CA ALA A 105 -10.90 -8.62 -6.68
C ALA A 105 -11.62 -7.59 -5.79
N VAL A 106 -10.91 -6.58 -5.24
CA VAL A 106 -11.50 -5.64 -4.29
C VAL A 106 -11.73 -4.26 -4.91
N HIS A 107 -10.66 -3.67 -5.48
CA HIS A 107 -10.64 -2.24 -5.81
C HIS A 107 -10.89 -1.93 -7.28
N TRP A 108 -10.78 -2.91 -8.18
CA TRP A 108 -10.89 -2.70 -9.62
C TRP A 108 -12.18 -1.99 -10.08
N PRO A 109 -13.37 -2.33 -9.53
CA PRO A 109 -14.60 -1.64 -9.92
C PRO A 109 -14.61 -0.16 -9.60
N ASN A 110 -13.82 0.29 -8.61
CA ASN A 110 -13.74 1.68 -8.18
C ASN A 110 -12.78 2.53 -9.04
N GLY A 111 -12.07 1.93 -10.01
CA GLY A 111 -11.11 2.61 -10.87
C GLY A 111 -9.79 2.92 -10.15
N TRP A 112 -9.13 4.00 -10.58
CA TRP A 112 -7.76 4.31 -10.11
C TRP A 112 -7.72 4.98 -8.74
N GLN A 113 -8.47 6.05 -8.54
CA GLN A 113 -8.28 6.98 -7.42
C GLN A 113 -8.68 6.38 -6.06
N ALA A 114 -7.85 6.57 -5.06
CA ALA A 114 -8.16 6.22 -3.67
C ALA A 114 -9.12 7.24 -3.03
N ILE A 115 -8.90 8.53 -3.30
CA ILE A 115 -9.78 9.64 -2.89
C ILE A 115 -10.35 10.27 -4.16
N ALA A 116 -11.66 10.48 -4.18
CA ALA A 116 -12.32 11.04 -5.34
C ALA A 116 -11.92 12.50 -5.58
N ASP A 117 -11.25 12.75 -6.69
CA ASP A 117 -10.93 14.08 -7.21
C ASP A 117 -11.36 14.17 -8.70
N PRO A 118 -12.49 14.84 -9.00
CA PRO A 118 -12.95 14.98 -10.38
C PRO A 118 -11.97 15.71 -11.30
N SER A 119 -11.03 16.50 -10.76
CA SER A 119 -10.06 17.27 -11.53
C SER A 119 -8.78 16.47 -11.84
N ALA A 120 -8.55 15.37 -11.16
CA ALA A 120 -7.35 14.56 -11.32
C ALA A 120 -7.44 13.60 -12.52
N PRO A 121 -6.28 13.16 -13.08
CA PRO A 121 -6.26 12.17 -14.15
C PRO A 121 -6.95 10.86 -13.75
N PHE A 122 -7.49 10.15 -14.73
CA PHE A 122 -8.18 8.86 -14.55
C PHE A 122 -9.47 8.91 -13.72
N ALA A 123 -10.13 10.09 -13.63
CA ALA A 123 -11.46 10.20 -13.05
C ALA A 123 -12.47 9.37 -13.89
N ASN A 124 -13.13 8.41 -13.23
CA ASN A 124 -14.22 7.63 -13.82
C ASN A 124 -15.58 8.29 -13.49
N ALA A 125 -16.68 7.73 -14.01
CA ALA A 125 -18.02 8.27 -13.77
C ALA A 125 -18.36 8.40 -12.27
N GLN A 126 -17.99 7.41 -11.47
CA GLN A 126 -18.20 7.41 -10.02
C GLN A 126 -17.48 8.58 -9.33
N VAL A 127 -16.24 8.87 -9.75
CA VAL A 127 -15.42 9.99 -9.23
C VAL A 127 -16.04 11.32 -9.63
N LEU A 128 -16.53 11.46 -10.88
CA LEU A 128 -17.21 12.68 -11.33
C LEU A 128 -18.46 12.98 -10.51
N GLU A 129 -19.31 11.97 -10.29
CA GLU A 129 -20.50 12.11 -9.42
C GLU A 129 -20.14 12.42 -7.96
N ALA A 130 -19.00 11.91 -7.46
CA ALA A 130 -18.58 12.18 -6.09
C ALA A 130 -18.38 13.66 -5.80
N GLY A 131 -17.96 14.45 -6.80
CA GLY A 131 -17.82 15.91 -6.68
C GLY A 131 -19.14 16.60 -6.36
N GLU A 132 -20.21 16.24 -7.08
CA GLU A 132 -21.56 16.78 -6.86
C GLU A 132 -22.13 16.34 -5.51
N LYS A 133 -21.97 15.06 -5.16
CA LYS A 133 -22.41 14.50 -3.87
C LYS A 133 -21.71 15.20 -2.69
N LEU A 134 -20.39 15.47 -2.82
CA LEU A 134 -19.63 16.19 -1.80
C LEU A 134 -20.05 17.64 -1.66
N ALA A 135 -20.33 18.33 -2.79
CA ALA A 135 -20.83 19.70 -2.77
C ALA A 135 -22.17 19.77 -2.01
N ARG A 136 -23.10 18.84 -2.32
CA ARG A 136 -24.39 18.76 -1.65
C ARG A 136 -24.27 18.45 -0.16
N ALA A 137 -23.38 17.52 0.22
CA ALA A 137 -23.11 17.23 1.62
C ALA A 137 -22.59 18.45 2.38
N ARG A 138 -21.69 19.23 1.77
CA ARG A 138 -21.15 20.47 2.36
C ARG A 138 -22.22 21.55 2.53
N GLU A 139 -23.16 21.69 1.59
CA GLU A 139 -24.30 22.60 1.73
C GLU A 139 -25.16 22.25 2.95
N ILE A 140 -25.55 20.97 3.07
CA ILE A 140 -26.34 20.49 4.22
C ILE A 140 -25.61 20.74 5.54
N LEU A 141 -24.31 20.46 5.59
CA LEU A 141 -23.51 20.69 6.79
C LEU A 141 -23.35 22.18 7.14
N ARG A 142 -23.34 23.08 6.15
CA ARG A 142 -23.30 24.52 6.38
C ARG A 142 -24.65 25.05 6.94
N GLU A 143 -25.75 24.47 6.48
CA GLU A 143 -27.09 24.89 6.88
C GLU A 143 -27.48 24.33 8.25
N TYR A 144 -27.18 23.04 8.51
CA TYR A 144 -27.67 22.33 9.70
C TYR A 144 -26.57 21.91 10.68
N GLY A 145 -25.30 22.13 10.35
CA GLY A 145 -24.16 21.71 11.15
C GLY A 145 -23.27 22.89 11.57
N ASN A 146 -22.31 22.62 12.44
CA ASN A 146 -21.22 23.55 12.73
C ASN A 146 -20.05 23.26 11.77
N TYR A 147 -20.16 23.76 10.53
CA TYR A 147 -19.23 23.45 9.43
C TYR A 147 -17.78 23.83 9.77
N ASP A 148 -17.55 24.98 10.39
CA ASP A 148 -16.21 25.47 10.72
C ASP A 148 -15.54 24.58 11.77
N TRP A 149 -16.30 24.12 12.75
CA TRP A 149 -15.78 23.15 13.73
C TRP A 149 -15.50 21.80 13.09
N LEU A 150 -16.40 21.30 12.25
CA LEU A 150 -16.25 20.01 11.56
C LEU A 150 -15.04 20.00 10.59
N THR A 151 -14.65 21.15 10.05
CA THR A 151 -13.53 21.29 9.11
C THR A 151 -12.27 21.89 9.72
N SER A 152 -12.25 22.14 11.03
CA SER A 152 -11.10 22.73 11.74
C SER A 152 -9.80 21.89 11.62
N SER A 153 -9.92 20.58 11.46
CA SER A 153 -8.79 19.65 11.31
C SER A 153 -8.56 19.19 9.86
N GLY A 154 -9.34 19.70 8.90
CA GLY A 154 -9.22 19.30 7.49
C GLY A 154 -10.54 19.42 6.72
N SER A 155 -10.53 19.05 5.45
CA SER A 155 -11.71 19.12 4.58
C SER A 155 -12.38 17.75 4.44
N PHE A 156 -13.69 17.76 4.15
CA PHE A 156 -14.40 16.53 3.77
C PHE A 156 -13.97 16.08 2.39
N ALA A 157 -13.75 14.78 2.24
CA ALA A 157 -13.45 14.11 0.99
C ALA A 157 -14.26 12.82 0.89
N ILE A 158 -14.53 12.36 -0.32
CA ILE A 158 -15.16 11.07 -0.54
C ILE A 158 -14.05 10.06 -0.83
N VAL A 159 -14.00 9.00 -0.03
CA VAL A 159 -13.10 7.87 -0.27
C VAL A 159 -13.68 7.04 -1.41
N ASN A 160 -12.97 7.01 -2.53
CA ASN A 160 -13.36 6.22 -3.71
C ASN A 160 -12.88 4.76 -3.62
N ASN A 161 -11.82 4.54 -2.84
CA ASN A 161 -11.26 3.21 -2.59
C ASN A 161 -10.80 2.47 -3.86
N GLY A 162 -10.24 3.19 -4.83
CA GLY A 162 -9.68 2.63 -6.06
C GLY A 162 -8.34 1.93 -5.85
N ILE A 163 -7.74 1.46 -6.94
CA ILE A 163 -6.55 0.59 -6.92
C ILE A 163 -5.24 1.32 -6.56
N GLU A 164 -5.22 2.63 -6.45
CA GLU A 164 -4.03 3.48 -6.33
C GLU A 164 -3.07 3.03 -5.23
N PHE A 165 -3.57 2.81 -4.01
CA PHE A 165 -2.72 2.37 -2.90
C PHE A 165 -2.20 0.95 -3.10
N ALA A 166 -3.05 0.01 -3.53
CA ALA A 166 -2.63 -1.36 -3.75
C ALA A 166 -1.59 -1.46 -4.89
N ALA A 167 -1.75 -0.67 -5.96
CA ALA A 167 -0.79 -0.57 -7.05
C ALA A 167 0.54 0.05 -6.59
N THR A 168 0.49 1.10 -5.76
CA THR A 168 1.68 1.74 -5.17
C THR A 168 2.46 0.73 -4.32
N TYR A 169 1.78 0.00 -3.44
CA TYR A 169 2.43 -1.02 -2.59
C TYR A 169 2.99 -2.17 -3.41
N LEU A 170 2.31 -2.59 -4.48
CA LEU A 170 2.82 -3.59 -5.41
C LEU A 170 4.14 -3.14 -6.05
N VAL A 171 4.21 -1.89 -6.54
CA VAL A 171 5.45 -1.34 -7.14
C VAL A 171 6.57 -1.25 -6.11
N MET A 172 6.27 -0.85 -4.88
CA MET A 172 7.25 -0.83 -3.79
C MET A 172 7.77 -2.23 -3.44
N LEU A 173 6.89 -3.23 -3.41
CA LEU A 173 7.27 -4.64 -3.21
C LEU A 173 8.10 -5.20 -4.36
N LEU A 174 7.80 -4.83 -5.62
CA LEU A 174 8.63 -5.17 -6.78
C LEU A 174 10.03 -4.60 -6.64
N ALA A 175 10.18 -3.35 -6.20
CA ALA A 175 11.49 -2.76 -5.95
C ALA A 175 12.26 -3.52 -4.87
N LEU A 176 11.61 -3.94 -3.79
CA LEU A 176 12.21 -4.78 -2.74
C LEU A 176 12.52 -6.20 -3.22
N PHE A 177 11.68 -6.79 -4.04
CA PHE A 177 11.89 -8.12 -4.59
C PHE A 177 13.15 -8.17 -5.46
N PHE A 178 13.35 -7.21 -6.35
CA PHE A 178 14.53 -7.15 -7.22
C PHE A 178 15.75 -6.56 -6.50
N GLY A 179 15.59 -5.52 -5.70
CA GLY A 179 16.67 -4.80 -5.01
C GLY A 179 17.13 -5.46 -3.71
N GLY A 180 16.28 -6.29 -3.10
CA GLY A 180 16.54 -6.93 -1.81
C GLY A 180 16.37 -5.99 -0.61
N ALA A 181 16.80 -6.46 0.56
CA ALA A 181 16.64 -5.77 1.84
C ALA A 181 17.52 -4.51 2.03
N GLY A 182 18.50 -4.32 1.16
CA GLY A 182 19.54 -3.28 1.31
C GLY A 182 20.70 -3.71 2.19
N LYS A 183 21.73 -2.86 2.22
CA LYS A 183 22.97 -3.06 2.99
C LYS A 183 22.81 -2.53 4.42
N CYS A 184 23.68 -2.93 5.32
CA CYS A 184 23.88 -2.43 6.70
C CYS A 184 22.68 -2.66 7.65
N LEU A 185 21.51 -2.13 7.37
CA LEU A 185 20.33 -2.15 8.24
C LEU A 185 19.33 -3.25 7.84
N SER A 186 19.83 -4.46 7.54
CA SER A 186 19.00 -5.62 7.25
C SER A 186 19.65 -6.90 7.77
N ALA A 187 18.82 -7.82 8.28
CA ALA A 187 19.29 -9.13 8.72
C ALA A 187 19.84 -9.95 7.54
N ASP A 188 19.22 -9.87 6.37
CA ASP A 188 19.69 -10.54 5.14
C ASP A 188 21.13 -10.19 4.80
N PHE A 189 21.53 -8.93 4.96
CA PHE A 189 22.91 -8.49 4.68
C PHE A 189 23.91 -9.14 5.64
N TRP A 190 23.65 -9.16 6.94
CA TRP A 190 24.54 -9.73 7.94
C TRP A 190 24.63 -11.24 7.86
N ILE A 191 23.52 -11.92 7.55
CA ILE A 191 23.50 -13.36 7.31
C ILE A 191 24.35 -13.70 6.08
N ALA A 192 24.17 -12.96 4.97
CA ALA A 192 24.93 -13.18 3.76
C ALA A 192 26.45 -12.94 3.95
N GLN A 193 26.85 -12.02 4.83
CA GLN A 193 28.27 -11.83 5.18
C GLN A 193 28.87 -12.98 5.98
N LYS A 194 28.08 -13.61 6.86
CA LYS A 194 28.55 -14.74 7.68
C LYS A 194 28.65 -16.06 6.90
N LEU A 195 27.89 -16.16 5.80
CA LEU A 195 27.86 -17.38 4.97
C LEU A 195 28.88 -17.35 3.80
N ARG A 196 29.59 -16.24 3.61
CA ARG A 196 30.68 -16.09 2.65
C ARG A 196 32.04 -16.33 3.30
#